data_77af95f2c0ad2335473e88ccbf37c545
#
_entry.id   77af95f2c0ad2335473e88ccbf37c545
#
_cell.length_a   1.000
_cell.length_b   1.000
_cell.length_c   1.000
_cell.angle_alpha   90.00
_cell.angle_beta   90.00
_cell.angle_gamma   90.00
#
_symmetry.space_group_name_H-M   'P 1'
#
loop_
_entity.id
_entity.type
_entity.pdbx_description
1 polymer ?
#
loop_
_entity_poly.entity_id
_entity_poly.type
_entity_poly.pdbx_seq_one_letter_code
_entity_poly.pdbx_strand_id
1 'polypeptide(L)'
;MVKTQRIGLALGVAAMAAAAATAFAVPAKAHVQTFGAAKPGAWCGGSLWKLMTLSDTGRKSVSWTPKPTSIPEVSKLTPPQRVTASRSSAFVKQMWSETVVIERYRVQSNGEIALELFDIPSGMYMNAYMPNPQCLSSATRGRAAILAARTAFTSVCPAATGDWQPLGASATLTGVGFWNPVKTTLGALGNGAELRPVTGFTLINGCGKF
;
A
#
# COMPACT_ATOMS: atom_id res chain seq x y z
N MET A 1 -15.82 61.30 -56.26
CA MET A 1 -16.08 62.23 -55.11
C MET A 1 -16.05 61.42 -53.87
N VAL A 2 -14.89 61.41 -53.15
CA VAL A 2 -14.71 60.68 -51.92
C VAL A 2 -14.61 61.67 -50.76
N LYS A 3 -15.54 61.63 -49.83
CA LYS A 3 -15.59 62.48 -48.65
C LYS A 3 -14.75 61.80 -47.54
N THR A 4 -13.65 62.46 -47.22
CA THR A 4 -12.79 62.07 -46.10
C THR A 4 -13.37 62.64 -44.80
N GLN A 5 -13.76 61.75 -43.85
CA GLN A 5 -14.16 62.15 -42.51
C GLN A 5 -13.00 61.93 -41.54
N ARG A 6 -12.51 62.98 -40.91
CA ARG A 6 -11.52 62.97 -39.87
C ARG A 6 -12.19 62.69 -38.55
N ILE A 7 -11.78 61.65 -37.84
CA ILE A 7 -12.22 61.35 -36.48
C ILE A 7 -11.06 61.74 -35.56
N GLY A 8 -11.36 62.63 -34.64
CA GLY A 8 -10.41 63.14 -33.65
C GLY A 8 -10.17 62.12 -32.54
N LEU A 9 -8.91 61.96 -32.18
CA LEU A 9 -8.45 61.07 -31.12
C LEU A 9 -8.47 61.86 -29.80
N ALA A 10 -9.34 61.51 -28.86
CA ALA A 10 -9.30 62.02 -27.49
C ALA A 10 -8.45 61.07 -26.63
N LEU A 11 -7.31 61.59 -26.15
CA LEU A 11 -6.48 60.87 -25.14
C LEU A 11 -7.14 60.99 -23.76
N GLY A 12 -7.72 59.86 -23.27
CA GLY A 12 -8.12 59.73 -21.88
C GLY A 12 -6.99 59.10 -21.08
N VAL A 13 -6.39 59.90 -20.18
CA VAL A 13 -5.41 59.38 -19.19
C VAL A 13 -6.17 58.71 -18.07
N ALA A 14 -6.13 57.37 -18.05
CA ALA A 14 -6.65 56.57 -16.92
C ALA A 14 -5.53 56.38 -15.89
N ALA A 15 -5.68 56.99 -14.71
CA ALA A 15 -4.83 56.77 -13.57
C ALA A 15 -5.14 55.39 -12.98
N MET A 16 -4.23 54.41 -13.10
CA MET A 16 -4.31 53.14 -12.42
C MET A 16 -3.81 53.30 -10.97
N ALA A 17 -4.73 53.21 -10.02
CA ALA A 17 -4.41 53.07 -8.62
C ALA A 17 -3.98 51.61 -8.38
N ALA A 18 -2.69 51.37 -8.12
CA ALA A 18 -2.19 50.08 -7.73
C ALA A 18 -2.57 49.82 -6.26
N ALA A 19 -3.56 48.98 -6.02
CA ALA A 19 -3.86 48.44 -4.71
C ALA A 19 -2.83 47.33 -4.38
N ALA A 20 -1.88 47.59 -3.50
CA ALA A 20 -0.97 46.59 -2.97
C ALA A 20 -1.74 45.66 -2.03
N ALA A 21 -2.09 44.46 -2.51
CA ALA A 21 -2.61 43.39 -1.67
C ALA A 21 -1.48 42.76 -0.87
N THR A 22 -1.35 43.11 0.39
CA THR A 22 -0.47 42.44 1.34
C THR A 22 -1.07 41.06 1.67
N ALA A 23 -0.60 40.02 1.00
CA ALA A 23 -0.91 38.64 1.35
C ALA A 23 -0.24 38.31 2.69
N PHE A 24 -1.02 38.24 3.76
CA PHE A 24 -0.59 37.62 5.00
C PHE A 24 -0.42 36.12 4.78
N ALA A 25 0.81 35.66 4.57
CA ALA A 25 1.17 34.28 4.61
C ALA A 25 1.01 33.77 6.05
N VAL A 26 -0.09 33.12 6.37
CA VAL A 26 -0.25 32.38 7.62
C VAL A 26 0.66 31.15 7.49
N PRO A 27 1.68 30.97 8.36
CA PRO A 27 2.47 29.77 8.33
C PRO A 27 1.56 28.58 8.70
N ALA A 28 1.24 27.73 7.74
CA ALA A 28 0.62 26.45 7.99
C ALA A 28 1.59 25.64 8.87
N LYS A 29 1.35 25.61 10.18
CA LYS A 29 2.02 24.65 11.07
C LYS A 29 1.60 23.27 10.59
N ALA A 30 2.47 22.64 9.81
CA ALA A 30 2.38 21.22 9.54
C ALA A 30 2.42 20.53 10.91
N HIS A 31 1.27 20.07 11.40
CA HIS A 31 1.21 19.12 12.49
C HIS A 31 1.82 17.82 11.94
N VAL A 32 3.14 17.69 12.07
CA VAL A 32 3.79 16.39 12.06
C VAL A 32 3.23 15.67 13.29
N GLN A 33 2.19 14.88 13.10
CA GLN A 33 1.81 13.89 14.09
C GLN A 33 2.96 12.90 14.18
N THR A 34 3.89 13.16 15.09
CA THR A 34 4.78 12.13 15.58
C THR A 34 3.86 11.11 16.24
N PHE A 35 3.49 10.06 15.49
CA PHE A 35 2.95 8.86 16.08
C PHE A 35 3.98 8.41 17.10
N GLY A 36 3.69 8.62 18.38
CA GLY A 36 4.56 8.24 19.47
C GLY A 36 4.99 6.80 19.23
N ALA A 37 6.29 6.53 19.29
CA ALA A 37 6.85 5.20 19.09
C ALA A 37 6.06 4.24 19.98
N ALA A 38 5.19 3.44 19.38
CA ALA A 38 4.42 2.45 20.10
C ALA A 38 5.41 1.57 20.86
N LYS A 39 5.19 1.36 22.16
CA LYS A 39 6.06 0.50 22.96
C LYS A 39 6.26 -0.81 22.21
N PRO A 40 7.55 -1.22 21.95
CA PRO A 40 7.82 -2.49 21.28
C PRO A 40 7.07 -3.61 21.99
N GLY A 41 6.20 -4.33 21.27
CA GLY A 41 5.47 -5.49 21.79
C GLY A 41 3.96 -5.30 22.05
N ALA A 42 3.43 -4.10 22.25
CA ALA A 42 2.00 -3.91 22.55
C ALA A 42 1.06 -4.19 21.35
N TRP A 43 1.57 -4.12 20.13
CA TRP A 43 0.79 -4.21 18.89
C TRP A 43 1.12 -5.45 18.04
N CYS A 44 2.15 -6.20 18.43
CA CYS A 44 2.65 -7.37 17.73
C CYS A 44 2.07 -8.62 18.37
N GLY A 45 0.87 -9.01 18.02
CA GLY A 45 0.23 -10.13 18.69
C GLY A 45 -1.01 -10.66 17.98
N GLY A 46 -1.66 -11.62 18.63
CA GLY A 46 -2.85 -12.30 18.13
C GLY A 46 -2.57 -13.74 17.70
N SER A 47 -3.64 -14.54 17.61
CA SER A 47 -3.55 -15.99 17.39
C SER A 47 -2.87 -16.39 16.07
N LEU A 48 -2.97 -15.55 15.03
CA LEU A 48 -2.41 -15.81 13.70
C LEU A 48 -1.11 -15.02 13.43
N TRP A 49 -0.65 -14.22 14.40
CA TRP A 49 0.50 -13.32 14.21
C TRP A 49 1.76 -14.05 13.74
N LYS A 50 2.04 -15.20 14.32
CA LYS A 50 3.22 -15.99 13.94
C LYS A 50 3.16 -16.46 12.49
N LEU A 51 1.98 -16.81 11.96
CA LEU A 51 1.81 -17.13 10.53
C LEU A 51 2.05 -15.91 9.66
N MET A 52 1.47 -14.77 10.04
CA MET A 52 1.57 -13.49 9.30
C MET A 52 3.00 -12.97 9.21
N THR A 53 3.88 -13.35 10.14
CA THR A 53 5.28 -12.92 10.21
C THR A 53 6.28 -14.03 9.92
N LEU A 54 5.84 -15.21 9.47
CA LEU A 54 6.72 -16.38 9.22
C LEU A 54 7.57 -16.76 10.43
N SER A 55 7.05 -16.61 11.65
CA SER A 55 7.71 -17.01 12.90
C SER A 55 7.06 -18.24 13.54
N ASP A 56 6.05 -18.84 12.90
CA ASP A 56 5.37 -20.07 13.32
C ASP A 56 6.28 -21.30 13.21
N THR A 57 5.90 -22.38 13.87
CA THR A 57 6.66 -23.66 13.87
C THR A 57 6.71 -24.28 12.47
N GLY A 58 5.65 -24.10 11.64
CA GLY A 58 5.57 -24.59 10.27
C GLY A 58 6.29 -23.74 9.22
N ARG A 59 6.93 -22.63 9.59
CA ARG A 59 7.56 -21.70 8.64
C ARG A 59 8.58 -22.33 7.69
N LYS A 60 9.23 -23.43 8.10
CA LYS A 60 10.19 -24.16 7.27
C LYS A 60 9.54 -24.89 6.10
N SER A 61 8.25 -25.22 6.18
CA SER A 61 7.50 -25.88 5.09
C SER A 61 7.10 -24.93 3.96
N VAL A 62 7.30 -23.63 4.09
CA VAL A 62 7.02 -22.68 3.02
C VAL A 62 8.04 -22.85 1.91
N SER A 63 7.60 -23.10 0.68
CA SER A 63 8.47 -23.06 -0.50
C SER A 63 8.95 -21.64 -0.72
N TRP A 64 10.26 -21.45 -0.83
CA TRP A 64 10.87 -20.13 -1.00
C TRP A 64 11.07 -19.75 -2.47
N THR A 65 10.68 -20.63 -3.39
CA THR A 65 10.66 -20.35 -4.83
C THR A 65 9.31 -19.73 -5.18
N PRO A 66 9.24 -18.46 -5.59
CA PRO A 66 7.99 -17.83 -5.94
C PRO A 66 7.33 -18.53 -7.13
N LYS A 67 6.03 -18.79 -7.05
CA LYS A 67 5.22 -19.23 -8.18
C LYS A 67 4.40 -18.07 -8.68
N PRO A 68 4.37 -17.83 -10.01
CA PRO A 68 3.46 -16.84 -10.57
C PRO A 68 2.02 -17.22 -10.29
N THR A 69 1.19 -16.22 -10.07
CA THR A 69 -0.27 -16.35 -9.89
C THR A 69 -0.97 -15.07 -10.30
N SER A 70 -2.29 -15.07 -10.25
CA SER A 70 -3.15 -13.90 -10.44
C SER A 70 -4.28 -13.87 -9.42
N ILE A 71 -4.87 -12.69 -9.18
CA ILE A 71 -6.01 -12.56 -8.25
C ILE A 71 -7.16 -13.51 -8.64
N PRO A 72 -7.56 -13.65 -9.94
CA PRO A 72 -8.56 -14.62 -10.36
C PRO A 72 -8.22 -16.07 -10.05
N GLU A 73 -6.95 -16.47 -10.15
CA GLU A 73 -6.54 -17.83 -9.80
C GLU A 73 -6.64 -18.06 -8.29
N VAL A 74 -6.15 -17.11 -7.50
CA VAL A 74 -6.21 -17.16 -6.03
C VAL A 74 -7.67 -17.16 -5.55
N SER A 75 -8.56 -16.41 -6.20
CA SER A 75 -9.99 -16.34 -5.83
C SER A 75 -10.73 -17.67 -5.92
N LYS A 76 -10.27 -18.60 -6.79
CA LYS A 76 -10.84 -19.93 -6.99
C LYS A 76 -10.39 -20.95 -5.95
N LEU A 77 -9.38 -20.63 -5.17
CA LEU A 77 -8.87 -21.54 -4.15
C LEU A 77 -9.90 -21.74 -3.03
N THR A 78 -10.07 -22.98 -2.60
CA THR A 78 -10.95 -23.31 -1.48
C THR A 78 -10.25 -23.00 -0.16
N PRO A 79 -10.79 -22.10 0.68
CA PRO A 79 -10.23 -21.83 1.98
C PRO A 79 -10.50 -23.00 2.94
N PRO A 80 -9.69 -23.18 4.00
CA PRO A 80 -10.00 -24.17 5.02
C PRO A 80 -11.31 -23.80 5.74
N GLN A 81 -12.05 -24.78 6.23
CA GLN A 81 -13.27 -24.55 7.00
C GLN A 81 -13.02 -23.65 8.22
N ARG A 82 -11.85 -23.78 8.81
CA ARG A 82 -11.38 -22.96 9.92
C ARG A 82 -9.93 -22.55 9.71
N VAL A 83 -9.68 -21.26 9.78
CA VAL A 83 -8.31 -20.73 9.80
C VAL A 83 -7.70 -20.98 11.18
N THR A 84 -6.58 -21.67 11.21
CA THR A 84 -5.85 -22.02 12.44
C THR A 84 -4.43 -21.45 12.40
N ALA A 85 -3.73 -21.46 13.52
CA ALA A 85 -2.33 -21.04 13.61
C ALA A 85 -1.33 -22.02 12.98
N SER A 86 -1.78 -22.87 12.04
CA SER A 86 -0.97 -23.85 11.34
C SER A 86 -1.04 -23.67 9.80
N ARG A 87 0.01 -24.11 9.11
CA ARG A 87 0.07 -24.07 7.64
C ARG A 87 -0.56 -25.35 7.07
N SER A 88 -1.90 -25.36 6.98
CA SER A 88 -2.67 -26.57 6.63
C SER A 88 -2.88 -26.79 5.13
N SER A 89 -2.77 -25.74 4.31
CA SER A 89 -3.02 -25.85 2.85
C SER A 89 -1.76 -25.54 2.02
N ALA A 90 -1.77 -25.97 0.75
CA ALA A 90 -0.69 -25.67 -0.20
C ALA A 90 -0.51 -24.15 -0.38
N PHE A 91 -1.61 -23.38 -0.39
CA PHE A 91 -1.58 -21.92 -0.56
C PHE A 91 -0.69 -21.24 0.50
N VAL A 92 -0.84 -21.59 1.79
CA VAL A 92 -0.09 -20.99 2.89
C VAL A 92 1.33 -21.56 3.07
N LYS A 93 1.70 -22.55 2.26
CA LYS A 93 3.05 -23.16 2.21
C LYS A 93 3.83 -22.73 0.98
N GLN A 94 3.36 -21.74 0.25
CA GLN A 94 3.95 -21.30 -1.00
C GLN A 94 4.14 -19.78 -1.01
N MET A 95 5.29 -19.34 -1.53
CA MET A 95 5.48 -17.96 -1.99
C MET A 95 4.85 -17.79 -3.37
N TRP A 96 4.07 -16.75 -3.53
CA TRP A 96 3.41 -16.37 -4.75
C TRP A 96 3.99 -15.07 -5.29
N SER A 97 4.02 -14.92 -6.59
CA SER A 97 4.44 -13.69 -7.27
C SER A 97 3.33 -13.21 -8.19
N GLU A 98 3.00 -11.95 -8.10
CA GLU A 98 1.89 -11.35 -8.84
C GLU A 98 2.25 -9.94 -9.30
N THR A 99 1.85 -9.61 -10.55
CA THR A 99 1.99 -8.26 -11.10
C THR A 99 0.62 -7.60 -11.13
N VAL A 100 0.47 -6.51 -10.40
CA VAL A 100 -0.81 -5.86 -10.11
C VAL A 100 -0.67 -4.34 -10.06
N VAL A 101 -1.80 -3.65 -10.02
CA VAL A 101 -1.86 -2.26 -9.56
C VAL A 101 -2.08 -2.23 -8.06
N ILE A 102 -1.28 -1.48 -7.33
CA ILE A 102 -1.59 -1.12 -5.95
C ILE A 102 -2.49 0.11 -6.02
N GLU A 103 -3.78 -0.09 -5.86
CA GLU A 103 -4.74 0.99 -6.00
C GLU A 103 -4.74 1.92 -4.80
N ARG A 104 -4.69 1.32 -3.61
CA ARG A 104 -4.64 2.06 -2.33
C ARG A 104 -3.71 1.40 -1.34
N TYR A 105 -3.33 2.18 -0.36
CA TYR A 105 -2.50 1.70 0.75
C TYR A 105 -2.75 2.51 2.01
N ARG A 106 -2.40 1.94 3.16
CA ARG A 106 -2.42 2.62 4.46
C ARG A 106 -1.48 1.97 5.46
N VAL A 107 -1.12 2.68 6.53
CA VAL A 107 -0.51 2.06 7.70
C VAL A 107 -1.61 1.69 8.71
N GLN A 108 -1.58 0.46 9.21
CA GLN A 108 -2.47 0.00 10.27
C GLN A 108 -1.96 0.42 11.65
N SER A 109 -2.82 0.33 12.69
CA SER A 109 -2.46 0.68 14.07
C SER A 109 -1.26 -0.11 14.61
N ASN A 110 -1.03 -1.34 14.12
CA ASN A 110 0.13 -2.15 14.45
C ASN A 110 1.38 -1.82 13.61
N GLY A 111 1.32 -0.79 12.75
CA GLY A 111 2.41 -0.36 11.89
C GLY A 111 2.63 -1.22 10.64
N GLU A 112 1.78 -2.21 10.34
CA GLU A 112 1.80 -2.89 9.05
C GLU A 112 1.34 -1.95 7.94
N ILE A 113 1.92 -2.05 6.75
CA ILE A 113 1.38 -1.41 5.56
C ILE A 113 0.45 -2.41 4.90
N ALA A 114 -0.84 -2.04 4.81
CA ALA A 114 -1.83 -2.75 4.02
C ALA A 114 -1.85 -2.17 2.61
N LEU A 115 -1.84 -3.05 1.62
CA LEU A 115 -1.91 -2.74 0.19
C LEU A 115 -3.21 -3.34 -0.36
N GLU A 116 -4.00 -2.54 -1.05
CA GLU A 116 -5.13 -3.00 -1.87
C GLU A 116 -4.62 -3.22 -3.28
N LEU A 117 -4.58 -4.46 -3.70
CA LEU A 117 -4.13 -4.90 -5.01
C LEU A 117 -5.31 -4.99 -5.96
N PHE A 118 -5.14 -4.56 -7.20
CA PHE A 118 -6.15 -4.59 -8.24
C PHE A 118 -5.61 -5.27 -9.51
N ASP A 119 -6.33 -6.25 -9.99
CA ASP A 119 -6.08 -6.92 -11.26
C ASP A 119 -6.95 -6.30 -12.35
N ILE A 120 -6.35 -5.48 -13.22
CA ILE A 120 -7.06 -4.73 -14.25
C ILE A 120 -7.92 -5.64 -15.16
N PRO A 121 -7.39 -6.78 -15.68
CA PRO A 121 -8.17 -7.61 -16.60
C PRO A 121 -9.44 -8.19 -15.99
N SER A 122 -9.42 -8.54 -14.72
CA SER A 122 -10.57 -9.18 -14.05
C SER A 122 -11.44 -8.22 -13.24
N GLY A 123 -10.93 -7.03 -12.92
CA GLY A 123 -11.60 -6.10 -12.02
C GLY A 123 -11.63 -6.57 -10.56
N MET A 124 -10.82 -7.56 -10.19
CA MET A 124 -10.80 -8.14 -8.86
C MET A 124 -9.76 -7.50 -7.96
N TYR A 125 -10.04 -7.54 -6.66
CA TYR A 125 -9.17 -7.02 -5.62
C TYR A 125 -8.64 -8.13 -4.71
N MET A 126 -7.45 -7.93 -4.16
CA MET A 126 -6.86 -8.76 -3.10
C MET A 126 -6.02 -7.88 -2.18
N ASN A 127 -5.88 -8.24 -0.91
CA ASN A 127 -5.00 -7.53 0.01
C ASN A 127 -3.62 -8.17 0.11
N ALA A 128 -2.60 -7.32 0.35
CA ALA A 128 -1.27 -7.76 0.76
C ALA A 128 -0.77 -6.91 1.92
N TYR A 129 0.15 -7.48 2.73
CA TYR A 129 0.60 -6.81 3.95
C TYR A 129 2.11 -6.87 4.10
N MET A 130 2.70 -5.70 4.42
CA MET A 130 4.11 -5.55 4.77
C MET A 130 4.21 -5.35 6.29
N PRO A 131 4.70 -6.34 7.06
CA PRO A 131 4.76 -6.27 8.51
C PRO A 131 5.59 -5.08 9.02
N ASN A 132 5.24 -4.61 10.22
CA ASN A 132 6.06 -3.66 10.95
C ASN A 132 7.43 -4.28 11.30
N PRO A 133 8.56 -3.65 10.94
CA PRO A 133 9.90 -4.15 11.25
C PRO A 133 10.13 -4.46 12.74
N GLN A 134 9.53 -3.66 13.63
CA GLN A 134 9.65 -3.83 15.08
C GLN A 134 8.92 -5.08 15.59
N CYS A 135 7.99 -5.61 14.80
CA CYS A 135 7.21 -6.79 15.13
C CYS A 135 7.80 -8.10 14.58
N LEU A 136 8.90 -8.05 13.83
CA LEU A 136 9.57 -9.23 13.30
C LEU A 136 10.55 -9.81 14.34
N SER A 137 10.28 -11.01 14.79
CA SER A 137 11.16 -11.72 15.73
C SER A 137 12.44 -12.23 15.05
N SER A 138 13.43 -12.61 15.85
CA SER A 138 14.63 -13.30 15.34
C SER A 138 14.31 -14.66 14.69
N ALA A 139 13.19 -15.28 15.08
CA ALA A 139 12.71 -16.53 14.49
C ALA A 139 11.99 -16.36 13.14
N THR A 140 11.72 -15.12 12.68
CA THR A 140 11.06 -14.85 11.40
C THR A 140 11.90 -15.35 10.24
N ARG A 141 11.36 -16.33 9.49
CA ARG A 141 12.02 -16.83 8.27
C ARG A 141 11.97 -15.75 7.19
N GLY A 142 13.09 -15.52 6.53
CA GLY A 142 13.18 -14.50 5.47
C GLY A 142 13.04 -13.06 5.98
N ARG A 143 13.36 -12.80 7.23
CA ARG A 143 13.29 -11.46 7.84
C ARG A 143 13.95 -10.40 6.96
N ALA A 144 15.12 -10.69 6.39
CA ALA A 144 15.82 -9.76 5.51
C ALA A 144 15.00 -9.43 4.24
N ALA A 145 14.36 -10.41 3.61
CA ALA A 145 13.53 -10.22 2.41
C ALA A 145 12.28 -9.38 2.74
N ILE A 146 11.62 -9.66 3.87
CA ILE A 146 10.45 -8.88 4.33
C ILE A 146 10.84 -7.40 4.56
N LEU A 147 11.98 -7.17 5.23
CA LEU A 147 12.49 -5.81 5.47
C LEU A 147 12.86 -5.11 4.16
N ALA A 148 13.55 -5.82 3.25
CA ALA A 148 13.93 -5.28 1.96
C ALA A 148 12.70 -4.88 1.10
N ALA A 149 11.66 -5.73 1.06
CA ALA A 149 10.42 -5.43 0.35
C ALA A 149 9.75 -4.16 0.89
N ARG A 150 9.65 -4.03 2.20
CA ARG A 150 9.09 -2.84 2.84
C ARG A 150 9.95 -1.60 2.57
N THR A 151 11.28 -1.71 2.69
CA THR A 151 12.20 -0.59 2.40
C THR A 151 12.09 -0.18 0.94
N ALA A 152 12.04 -1.13 0.00
CA ALA A 152 11.88 -0.84 -1.43
C ALA A 152 10.58 -0.05 -1.68
N PHE A 153 9.46 -0.44 -1.08
CA PHE A 153 8.20 0.29 -1.17
C PHE A 153 8.32 1.70 -0.58
N THR A 154 8.77 1.83 0.67
CA THR A 154 8.79 3.12 1.39
C THR A 154 9.85 4.10 0.89
N SER A 155 10.84 3.63 0.13
CA SER A 155 11.86 4.50 -0.48
C SER A 155 11.35 5.25 -1.73
N VAL A 156 10.38 4.67 -2.44
CA VAL A 156 9.91 5.20 -3.72
C VAL A 156 8.47 5.71 -3.67
N CYS A 157 7.62 5.14 -2.81
CA CYS A 157 6.22 5.54 -2.66
C CYS A 157 6.05 6.60 -1.55
N PRO A 158 4.98 7.43 -1.60
CA PRO A 158 4.69 8.38 -0.53
C PRO A 158 4.50 7.70 0.83
N ALA A 159 4.69 8.46 1.92
CA ALA A 159 4.50 7.91 3.27
C ALA A 159 3.05 7.48 3.51
N ALA A 160 2.86 6.25 4.00
CA ALA A 160 1.55 5.74 4.36
C ALA A 160 0.99 6.46 5.60
N THR A 161 -0.30 6.80 5.58
CA THR A 161 -1.06 7.32 6.73
C THR A 161 -2.03 6.27 7.28
N GLY A 162 -2.76 6.59 8.36
CA GLY A 162 -3.78 5.69 8.93
C GLY A 162 -5.00 5.49 8.04
N ASP A 163 -5.26 6.43 7.14
CA ASP A 163 -6.37 6.36 6.20
C ASP A 163 -5.94 5.73 4.87
N TRP A 164 -6.89 5.14 4.15
CA TRP A 164 -6.65 4.64 2.82
C TRP A 164 -6.33 5.78 1.85
N GLN A 165 -5.16 5.71 1.24
CA GLN A 165 -4.64 6.68 0.27
C GLN A 165 -4.59 6.04 -1.12
N PRO A 166 -4.99 6.76 -2.19
CA PRO A 166 -4.79 6.29 -3.56
C PRO A 166 -3.29 6.23 -3.87
N LEU A 167 -2.88 5.24 -4.67
CA LEU A 167 -1.51 5.11 -5.16
C LEU A 167 -1.45 4.99 -6.68
N GLY A 168 -2.19 4.04 -7.26
CA GLY A 168 -2.19 3.82 -8.70
C GLY A 168 -0.86 3.29 -9.25
N ALA A 169 -0.04 2.64 -8.43
CA ALA A 169 1.27 2.14 -8.83
C ALA A 169 1.21 0.70 -9.32
N SER A 170 1.85 0.40 -10.46
CA SER A 170 2.04 -0.98 -10.92
C SER A 170 3.32 -1.56 -10.35
N ALA A 171 3.23 -2.77 -9.81
CA ALA A 171 4.35 -3.45 -9.19
C ALA A 171 4.23 -4.97 -9.31
N THR A 172 5.36 -5.66 -9.24
CA THR A 172 5.40 -7.09 -8.96
C THR A 172 5.64 -7.28 -7.46
N LEU A 173 4.70 -7.96 -6.82
CA LEU A 173 4.80 -8.34 -5.42
C LEU A 173 5.09 -9.83 -5.28
N THR A 174 5.89 -10.17 -4.30
CA THR A 174 6.08 -11.55 -3.86
C THR A 174 5.68 -11.65 -2.40
N GLY A 175 4.90 -12.66 -2.05
CA GLY A 175 4.44 -12.85 -0.66
C GLY A 175 4.03 -14.28 -0.38
N VAL A 176 3.87 -14.61 0.89
CA VAL A 176 3.38 -15.93 1.29
C VAL A 176 1.86 -15.91 1.37
N GLY A 177 1.22 -16.93 0.83
CA GLY A 177 -0.24 -17.06 0.92
C GLY A 177 -0.70 -17.12 2.38
N PHE A 178 -1.78 -16.43 2.68
CA PHE A 178 -2.41 -16.40 4.00
C PHE A 178 -3.93 -16.40 3.86
N TRP A 179 -4.61 -17.13 4.74
CA TRP A 179 -6.06 -17.13 4.85
C TRP A 179 -6.49 -16.20 5.98
N ASN A 180 -7.13 -15.09 5.64
CA ASN A 180 -7.67 -14.15 6.62
C ASN A 180 -9.11 -14.56 6.98
N PRO A 181 -9.43 -14.81 8.27
CA PRO A 181 -10.80 -15.08 8.67
C PRO A 181 -11.70 -13.83 8.58
N VAL A 182 -11.12 -12.63 8.59
CA VAL A 182 -11.83 -11.35 8.46
C VAL A 182 -11.86 -10.95 6.98
N LYS A 183 -13.07 -10.95 6.40
CA LYS A 183 -13.28 -10.70 4.96
C LYS A 183 -13.98 -9.37 4.67
N THR A 184 -14.09 -8.52 5.67
CA THR A 184 -14.78 -7.21 5.58
C THR A 184 -13.82 -6.04 5.33
N THR A 185 -12.51 -6.31 5.25
CA THR A 185 -11.53 -5.29 4.91
C THR A 185 -11.70 -4.89 3.44
N LEU A 186 -11.55 -3.61 3.14
CA LEU A 186 -11.55 -3.11 1.75
C LEU A 186 -10.54 -3.91 0.93
N GLY A 187 -10.94 -4.33 -0.28
CA GLY A 187 -10.12 -5.13 -1.18
C GLY A 187 -10.00 -6.62 -0.80
N ALA A 188 -10.67 -7.09 0.27
CA ALA A 188 -10.59 -8.49 0.65
C ALA A 188 -11.28 -9.42 -0.37
N LEU A 189 -10.61 -10.49 -0.76
CA LEU A 189 -11.23 -11.58 -1.52
C LEU A 189 -12.30 -12.30 -0.69
N GLY A 190 -13.39 -12.73 -1.35
CA GLY A 190 -14.49 -13.45 -0.70
C GLY A 190 -14.08 -14.76 -0.01
N ASN A 191 -13.01 -15.41 -0.50
CA ASN A 191 -12.43 -16.59 0.15
C ASN A 191 -11.44 -16.26 1.27
N GLY A 192 -11.07 -14.98 1.46
CA GLY A 192 -10.14 -14.51 2.49
C GLY A 192 -8.65 -14.74 2.16
N ALA A 193 -8.32 -15.05 0.91
CA ALA A 193 -6.92 -15.16 0.49
C ALA A 193 -6.25 -13.77 0.44
N GLU A 194 -5.00 -13.71 0.89
CA GLU A 194 -4.15 -12.53 0.84
C GLU A 194 -2.67 -12.91 0.79
N LEU A 195 -1.79 -11.99 0.44
CA LEU A 195 -0.34 -12.18 0.54
C LEU A 195 0.17 -11.57 1.86
N ARG A 196 0.62 -12.43 2.79
CA ARG A 196 1.11 -11.99 4.09
C ARG A 196 2.09 -12.99 4.71
N PRO A 197 3.35 -12.58 4.92
CA PRO A 197 3.92 -11.27 4.63
C PRO A 197 4.31 -11.13 3.15
N VAL A 198 4.37 -9.88 2.69
CA VAL A 198 5.08 -9.54 1.45
C VAL A 198 6.57 -9.69 1.69
N THR A 199 7.26 -10.36 0.77
CA THR A 199 8.68 -10.72 0.84
C THR A 199 9.49 -10.18 -0.33
N GLY A 200 8.83 -9.59 -1.32
CA GLY A 200 9.46 -8.92 -2.47
C GLY A 200 8.53 -7.82 -3.01
N PHE A 201 9.15 -6.74 -3.47
CA PHE A 201 8.48 -5.62 -4.12
C PHE A 201 9.39 -5.08 -5.22
N THR A 202 8.87 -5.01 -6.43
CA THR A 202 9.54 -4.39 -7.58
C THR A 202 8.57 -3.43 -8.24
N LEU A 203 8.86 -2.13 -8.15
CA LEU A 203 8.06 -1.10 -8.80
C LEU A 203 8.25 -1.17 -10.32
N ILE A 204 7.16 -1.14 -11.08
CA ILE A 204 7.15 -1.05 -12.54
C ILE A 204 6.92 0.41 -12.95
N ASN A 205 5.88 1.05 -12.38
CA ASN A 205 5.60 2.47 -12.59
C ASN A 205 4.75 3.05 -11.45
N GLY A 206 4.59 4.35 -11.42
CA GLY A 206 3.88 5.06 -10.35
C GLY A 206 4.77 5.36 -9.14
N CYS A 207 4.18 5.65 -7.98
CA CYS A 207 4.87 6.04 -6.74
C CYS A 207 5.79 7.28 -6.87
N GLY A 208 5.64 8.09 -7.92
CA GLY A 208 6.40 9.34 -8.03
C GLY A 208 6.16 10.23 -6.82
N LYS A 209 7.23 10.67 -6.14
CA LYS A 209 7.12 11.78 -5.19
C LYS A 209 6.84 13.03 -6.05
N PHE A 210 5.59 13.50 -6.01
CA PHE A 210 5.21 14.77 -6.60
C PHE A 210 5.75 15.91 -5.75
#